data_dd40582ddf8e781af258db31c8374dac
#
_entry.id   dd40582ddf8e781af258db31c8374dac
#
_cell.length_a   1.000
_cell.length_b   1.000
_cell.length_c   1.000
_cell.angle_alpha   90.00
_cell.angle_beta   90.00
_cell.angle_gamma   90.00
#
_symmetry.space_group_name_H-M   'P 1'
#
loop_
_entity.id
_entity.type
_entity.pdbx_description
1 polymer ?
#
loop_
_entity_poly.entity_id
_entity_poly.type
_entity_poly.pdbx_seq_one_letter_code
_entity_poly.pdbx_strand_id
1 'polypeptide(L)'
;MSKEEKMFRLRKAYEQDPLTSLEGLRETVAKSWIRSRNKNISTQYPITKGKYDGAFQGMRAVNRRPVLFEYIFSCAESAYRENGRRAPLVVLITDARGNVIRLYGKAEQIDALRQIGMTENAAVSEEAIGTNAVGTCLYTRKPVYIHREEHYKDVLCPYTSYA
;
A
#
# COMPACT_ATOMS: atom_id res chain seq x y z
N MET A 1 22.49 -2.29 -16.53
CA MET A 1 21.10 -2.57 -16.11
C MET A 1 20.89 -1.97 -14.73
N SER A 2 19.90 -1.09 -14.58
CA SER A 2 19.60 -0.44 -13.30
C SER A 2 19.08 -1.45 -12.27
N LYS A 3 19.12 -1.07 -10.97
CA LYS A 3 18.55 -1.91 -9.90
C LYS A 3 17.03 -2.11 -10.09
N GLU A 4 16.35 -1.07 -10.54
CA GLU A 4 14.91 -1.08 -10.83
C GLU A 4 14.58 -2.05 -11.98
N GLU A 5 15.35 -2.02 -13.05
CA GLU A 5 15.16 -2.93 -14.19
C GLU A 5 15.40 -4.40 -13.81
N LYS A 6 16.41 -4.67 -12.96
CA LYS A 6 16.62 -6.02 -12.41
C LYS A 6 15.42 -6.48 -11.59
N MET A 7 14.90 -5.61 -10.74
CA MET A 7 13.76 -5.91 -9.88
C MET A 7 12.49 -6.16 -10.69
N PHE A 8 12.24 -5.33 -11.71
CA PHE A 8 11.11 -5.52 -12.63
C PHE A 8 11.18 -6.89 -13.33
N ARG A 9 12.35 -7.25 -13.88
CA ARG A 9 12.54 -8.55 -14.54
C ARG A 9 12.37 -9.72 -13.57
N LEU A 10 12.90 -9.61 -12.36
CA LEU A 10 12.75 -10.62 -11.33
C LEU A 10 11.27 -10.83 -10.98
N ARG A 11 10.51 -9.75 -10.82
CA ARG A 11 9.08 -9.83 -10.52
C ARG A 11 8.31 -10.51 -11.66
N LYS A 12 8.58 -10.14 -12.91
CA LYS A 12 7.95 -10.76 -14.08
C LYS A 12 8.32 -12.24 -14.23
N ALA A 13 9.57 -12.60 -13.97
CA ALA A 13 9.98 -14.00 -13.96
C ALA A 13 9.28 -14.78 -12.85
N TYR A 14 9.21 -14.22 -11.64
CA TYR A 14 8.51 -14.84 -10.52
C TYR A 14 7.01 -14.97 -10.74
N GLU A 15 6.39 -14.03 -11.45
CA GLU A 15 4.98 -14.10 -11.84
C GLU A 15 4.71 -15.32 -12.75
N GLN A 16 5.64 -15.61 -13.67
CA GLN A 16 5.52 -16.73 -14.60
C GLN A 16 5.91 -18.08 -13.97
N ASP A 17 7.01 -18.10 -13.23
CA ASP A 17 7.53 -19.32 -12.61
C ASP A 17 7.73 -19.15 -11.09
N PRO A 18 6.97 -19.91 -10.26
CA PRO A 18 7.10 -19.88 -8.80
C PRO A 18 8.43 -20.38 -8.28
N LEU A 19 9.20 -21.12 -9.10
CA LEU A 19 10.53 -21.62 -8.74
C LEU A 19 11.63 -20.59 -8.96
N THR A 20 11.29 -19.42 -9.53
CA THR A 20 12.24 -18.32 -9.69
C THR A 20 12.87 -17.95 -8.35
N SER A 21 14.19 -17.98 -8.27
CA SER A 21 14.91 -17.59 -7.05
C SER A 21 14.65 -16.12 -6.72
N LEU A 22 14.29 -15.88 -5.47
CA LEU A 22 14.11 -14.55 -4.90
C LEU A 22 15.37 -14.05 -4.18
N GLU A 23 16.52 -14.68 -4.45
CA GLU A 23 17.80 -14.27 -3.90
C GLU A 23 18.12 -12.81 -4.30
N GLY A 24 18.59 -12.04 -3.32
CA GLY A 24 18.84 -10.60 -3.49
C GLY A 24 17.65 -9.70 -3.18
N LEU A 25 16.43 -10.25 -2.99
CA LEU A 25 15.34 -9.52 -2.38
C LEU A 25 15.50 -9.42 -0.87
N ARG A 26 15.02 -8.30 -0.31
CA ARG A 26 14.87 -8.22 1.16
C ARG A 26 13.91 -9.31 1.63
N GLU A 27 14.26 -9.98 2.70
CA GLU A 27 13.49 -11.13 3.24
C GLU A 27 12.01 -10.81 3.44
N THR A 28 11.71 -9.61 3.96
CA THR A 28 10.32 -9.14 4.16
C THR A 28 9.55 -9.08 2.85
N VAL A 29 10.17 -8.58 1.78
CA VAL A 29 9.57 -8.46 0.44
C VAL A 29 9.38 -9.85 -0.18
N ALA A 30 10.41 -10.69 -0.13
CA ALA A 30 10.35 -12.06 -0.67
C ALA A 30 9.23 -12.86 -0.01
N LYS A 31 9.15 -12.86 1.32
CA LYS A 31 8.05 -13.51 2.06
C LYS A 31 6.67 -12.95 1.71
N SER A 32 6.56 -11.64 1.51
CA SER A 32 5.32 -11.01 1.11
C SER A 32 4.91 -11.37 -0.33
N TRP A 33 5.85 -11.44 -1.27
CA TRP A 33 5.59 -11.91 -2.63
C TRP A 33 5.07 -13.36 -2.66
N ILE A 34 5.68 -14.25 -1.85
CA ILE A 34 5.23 -15.63 -1.72
C ILE A 34 3.78 -15.68 -1.20
N ARG A 35 3.46 -14.91 -0.17
CA ARG A 35 2.09 -14.84 0.35
C ARG A 35 1.10 -14.29 -0.68
N SER A 36 1.48 -13.23 -1.39
CA SER A 36 0.65 -12.60 -2.43
C SER A 36 0.33 -13.58 -3.55
N ARG A 37 1.34 -14.34 -3.99
CA ARG A 37 1.16 -15.37 -5.01
C ARG A 37 0.27 -16.52 -4.53
N ASN A 38 0.49 -17.03 -3.33
CA ASN A 38 -0.30 -18.12 -2.76
C ASN A 38 -1.79 -17.76 -2.61
N LYS A 39 -2.09 -16.48 -2.54
CA LYS A 39 -3.45 -15.93 -2.52
C LYS A 39 -3.98 -15.57 -3.90
N ASN A 40 -3.25 -15.90 -4.96
CA ASN A 40 -3.60 -15.60 -6.36
C ASN A 40 -3.89 -14.11 -6.60
N ILE A 41 -3.14 -13.22 -5.96
CA ILE A 41 -3.27 -11.78 -6.20
C ILE A 41 -2.75 -11.46 -7.60
N SER A 42 -3.57 -10.81 -8.42
CA SER A 42 -3.13 -10.34 -9.73
C SER A 42 -2.21 -9.13 -9.63
N THR A 43 -1.14 -9.13 -10.42
CA THR A 43 -0.22 -8.00 -10.54
C THR A 43 -0.78 -6.88 -11.43
N GLN A 44 -1.64 -7.21 -12.41
CA GLN A 44 -2.06 -6.33 -13.49
C GLN A 44 -3.34 -5.54 -13.20
N TYR A 45 -4.27 -6.12 -12.43
CA TYR A 45 -5.56 -5.47 -12.19
C TYR A 45 -5.43 -4.27 -11.25
N PRO A 46 -6.21 -3.19 -11.46
CA PRO A 46 -6.22 -2.04 -10.56
C PRO A 46 -6.63 -2.44 -9.15
N ILE A 47 -6.40 -1.54 -8.21
CA ILE A 47 -6.88 -1.68 -6.85
C ILE A 47 -8.41 -1.59 -6.89
N THR A 48 -9.08 -2.61 -6.39
CA THR A 48 -10.55 -2.64 -6.32
C THR A 48 -11.02 -2.17 -4.94
N LYS A 49 -12.22 -1.62 -4.91
CA LYS A 49 -12.90 -1.39 -3.63
C LYS A 49 -13.02 -2.71 -2.89
N GLY A 50 -12.79 -2.69 -1.59
CA GLY A 50 -12.94 -3.88 -0.77
C GLY A 50 -14.33 -4.51 -0.92
N LYS A 51 -14.41 -5.83 -0.82
CA LYS A 51 -15.70 -6.58 -0.90
C LYS A 51 -16.72 -6.18 0.17
N TYR A 52 -16.27 -5.50 1.20
CA TYR A 52 -17.12 -4.92 2.24
C TYR A 52 -17.23 -3.43 2.01
N ASP A 53 -18.38 -2.87 2.31
CA ASP A 53 -18.58 -1.42 2.33
C ASP A 53 -17.58 -0.77 3.32
N GLY A 54 -16.35 -0.61 2.86
CA GLY A 54 -15.21 -0.13 3.66
C GLY A 54 -15.46 1.27 4.21
N ALA A 55 -16.29 2.09 3.49
CA ALA A 55 -16.77 3.37 3.98
C ALA A 55 -17.49 3.21 5.31
N PHE A 56 -18.35 2.23 5.38
CA PHE A 56 -19.16 1.99 6.57
C PHE A 56 -18.31 1.48 7.73
N GLN A 57 -17.27 0.68 7.48
CA GLN A 57 -16.39 0.16 8.55
C GLN A 57 -15.39 1.20 9.04
N GLY A 58 -14.76 1.97 8.14
CA GLY A 58 -13.87 3.07 8.51
C GLY A 58 -14.65 4.14 9.29
N MET A 59 -15.83 4.52 8.81
CA MET A 59 -16.71 5.46 9.49
C MET A 59 -17.17 4.93 10.87
N ARG A 60 -17.45 3.63 11.00
CA ARG A 60 -17.76 3.02 12.31
C ARG A 60 -16.59 3.08 13.29
N ALA A 61 -15.37 2.87 12.82
CA ALA A 61 -14.19 2.98 13.67
C ALA A 61 -14.02 4.42 14.18
N VAL A 62 -14.14 5.40 13.27
CA VAL A 62 -14.11 6.83 13.61
C VAL A 62 -15.20 7.18 14.62
N ASN A 63 -16.45 6.78 14.36
CA ASN A 63 -17.60 7.09 15.23
C ASN A 63 -17.51 6.45 16.62
N ARG A 64 -16.84 5.29 16.74
CA ARG A 64 -16.65 4.64 18.04
C ARG A 64 -15.59 5.31 18.91
N ARG A 65 -14.64 6.01 18.32
CA ARG A 65 -13.51 6.66 19.01
C ARG A 65 -13.17 8.02 18.37
N PRO A 66 -14.10 8.96 18.34
CA PRO A 66 -13.93 10.21 17.60
C PRO A 66 -12.71 10.99 18.05
N VAL A 67 -12.49 11.14 19.36
CA VAL A 67 -11.33 11.88 19.91
C VAL A 67 -9.99 11.26 19.46
N LEU A 68 -9.89 9.93 19.46
CA LEU A 68 -8.67 9.25 18.99
C LEU A 68 -8.43 9.54 17.49
N PHE A 69 -9.47 9.47 16.69
CA PHE A 69 -9.34 9.71 15.26
C PHE A 69 -9.07 11.18 14.93
N GLU A 70 -9.66 12.12 15.66
CA GLU A 70 -9.32 13.54 15.55
C GLU A 70 -7.83 13.78 15.82
N TYR A 71 -7.28 13.15 16.86
CA TYR A 71 -5.86 13.22 17.15
C TYR A 71 -4.99 12.61 16.04
N ILE A 72 -5.33 11.40 15.56
CA ILE A 72 -4.63 10.74 14.47
C ILE A 72 -4.66 11.60 13.20
N PHE A 73 -5.81 12.20 12.87
CA PHE A 73 -5.98 13.06 11.72
C PHE A 73 -5.13 14.33 11.83
N SER A 74 -5.09 14.96 13.00
CA SER A 74 -4.21 16.12 13.27
C SER A 74 -2.74 15.77 13.10
N CYS A 75 -2.30 14.63 13.62
CA CYS A 75 -0.92 14.17 13.47
C CYS A 75 -0.56 13.93 11.99
N ALA A 76 -1.44 13.27 11.24
CA ALA A 76 -1.23 13.00 9.83
C ALA A 76 -1.19 14.29 8.99
N GLU A 77 -2.07 15.23 9.27
CA GLU A 77 -2.08 16.53 8.62
C GLU A 77 -0.82 17.34 8.93
N SER A 78 -0.35 17.34 10.18
CA SER A 78 0.90 17.99 10.58
C SER A 78 2.10 17.35 9.88
N ALA A 79 2.20 16.03 9.87
CA ALA A 79 3.25 15.30 9.16
C ALA A 79 3.25 15.63 7.66
N TYR A 80 2.07 15.75 7.05
CA TYR A 80 1.96 16.17 5.66
C TYR A 80 2.40 17.63 5.47
N ARG A 81 1.97 18.57 6.33
CA ARG A 81 2.34 19.99 6.23
C ARG A 81 3.85 20.21 6.35
N GLU A 82 4.51 19.46 7.20
CA GLU A 82 5.97 19.55 7.42
C GLU A 82 6.78 18.99 6.25
N ASN A 83 6.35 17.88 5.66
CA ASN A 83 7.13 17.11 4.71
C ASN A 83 6.61 17.25 3.25
N GLY A 84 5.31 17.37 3.05
CA GLY A 84 4.66 17.39 1.73
C GLY A 84 4.98 18.63 0.87
N ARG A 85 5.54 19.67 1.48
CA ARG A 85 6.04 20.85 0.73
C ARG A 85 7.37 20.57 0.05
N ARG A 86 8.17 19.63 0.58
CA ARG A 86 9.54 19.34 0.13
C ARG A 86 9.59 18.20 -0.89
N ALA A 87 8.62 17.31 -0.86
CA ALA A 87 8.56 16.15 -1.75
C ALA A 87 7.10 15.81 -2.11
N PRO A 88 6.85 15.16 -3.26
CA PRO A 88 5.55 14.57 -3.55
C PRO A 88 5.23 13.51 -2.49
N LEU A 89 4.30 13.82 -1.60
CA LEU A 89 3.93 12.96 -0.47
C LEU A 89 2.41 12.88 -0.36
N VAL A 90 1.90 11.68 -0.16
CA VAL A 90 0.53 11.46 0.32
C VAL A 90 0.60 10.64 1.60
N VAL A 91 -0.06 11.13 2.63
CA VAL A 91 -0.24 10.39 3.89
C VAL A 91 -1.61 9.74 3.85
N LEU A 92 -1.67 8.44 4.04
CA LEU A 92 -2.92 7.73 4.13
C LEU A 92 -3.10 7.08 5.51
N ILE A 93 -4.31 7.10 5.99
CA ILE A 93 -4.72 6.46 7.25
C ILE A 93 -5.61 5.28 6.91
N THR A 94 -5.31 4.14 7.53
CA THR A 94 -6.11 2.92 7.37
C THR A 94 -6.65 2.42 8.71
N ASP A 95 -7.67 1.60 8.65
CA ASP A 95 -8.07 0.77 9.79
C ASP A 95 -7.11 -0.45 9.95
N ALA A 96 -7.32 -1.21 11.01
CA ALA A 96 -6.53 -2.41 11.30
C ALA A 96 -6.71 -3.56 10.29
N ARG A 97 -7.62 -3.44 9.34
CA ARG A 97 -7.84 -4.38 8.24
C ARG A 97 -7.23 -3.91 6.93
N GLY A 98 -6.65 -2.71 6.91
CA GLY A 98 -6.09 -2.10 5.72
C GLY A 98 -7.14 -1.43 4.82
N ASN A 99 -8.28 -1.00 5.36
CA ASN A 99 -9.20 -0.15 4.59
C ASN A 99 -8.78 1.30 4.75
N VAL A 100 -8.66 2.02 3.64
CA VAL A 100 -8.28 3.43 3.62
C VAL A 100 -9.41 4.27 4.21
N ILE A 101 -9.11 5.02 5.26
CA ILE A 101 -10.05 5.92 5.94
C ILE A 101 -9.93 7.34 5.37
N ARG A 102 -8.70 7.83 5.18
CA ARG A 102 -8.42 9.20 4.72
C ARG A 102 -7.07 9.31 4.03
N LEU A 103 -7.01 10.27 3.10
CA LEU A 103 -5.81 10.65 2.36
C LEU A 103 -5.52 12.14 2.60
N TYR A 104 -4.24 12.49 2.81
CA TYR A 104 -3.74 13.86 2.87
C TYR A 104 -2.66 14.03 1.83
N GLY A 105 -2.81 15.01 0.97
CA GLY A 105 -1.89 15.29 -0.13
C GLY A 105 -2.34 16.50 -0.94
N LYS A 106 -1.55 16.88 -1.92
CA LYS A 106 -2.00 17.82 -2.95
C LYS A 106 -3.04 17.15 -3.83
N ALA A 107 -3.99 17.91 -4.35
CA ALA A 107 -5.07 17.40 -5.19
C ALA A 107 -4.55 16.52 -6.33
N GLU A 108 -3.53 16.96 -7.05
CA GLU A 108 -2.90 16.23 -8.16
C GLU A 108 -2.38 14.85 -7.75
N GLN A 109 -1.79 14.76 -6.55
CA GLN A 109 -1.23 13.51 -6.04
C GLN A 109 -2.33 12.55 -5.59
N ILE A 110 -3.36 13.08 -4.93
CA ILE A 110 -4.54 12.31 -4.53
C ILE A 110 -5.28 11.80 -5.77
N ASP A 111 -5.44 12.63 -6.80
CA ASP A 111 -6.12 12.24 -8.04
C ASP A 111 -5.33 11.17 -8.81
N ALA A 112 -4.00 11.25 -8.82
CA ALA A 112 -3.16 10.18 -9.37
C ALA A 112 -3.37 8.84 -8.64
N LEU A 113 -3.45 8.86 -7.31
CA LEU A 113 -3.76 7.66 -6.54
C LEU A 113 -5.18 7.14 -6.78
N ARG A 114 -6.16 8.04 -6.93
CA ARG A 114 -7.54 7.67 -7.26
C ARG A 114 -7.66 6.98 -8.61
N GLN A 115 -6.88 7.41 -9.59
CA GLN A 115 -6.87 6.77 -10.93
C GLN A 115 -6.43 5.31 -10.88
N ILE A 116 -5.58 4.92 -9.94
CA ILE A 116 -5.18 3.52 -9.73
C ILE A 116 -6.08 2.78 -8.72
N GLY A 117 -7.15 3.39 -8.26
CA GLY A 117 -8.12 2.80 -7.33
C GLY A 117 -7.79 3.00 -5.84
N MET A 118 -6.75 3.78 -5.51
CA MET A 118 -6.40 4.13 -4.13
C MET A 118 -7.27 5.30 -3.67
N THR A 119 -8.44 4.97 -3.16
CA THR A 119 -9.45 5.94 -2.67
C THR A 119 -9.77 5.65 -1.21
N GLU A 120 -10.50 6.55 -0.57
CA GLU A 120 -11.19 6.20 0.68
C GLU A 120 -12.03 4.94 0.44
N ASN A 121 -11.95 4.00 1.36
CA ASN A 121 -12.55 2.65 1.31
C ASN A 121 -11.86 1.64 0.39
N ALA A 122 -10.74 1.98 -0.24
CA ALA A 122 -9.91 0.98 -0.89
C ALA A 122 -9.35 -0.01 0.14
N ALA A 123 -9.35 -1.29 -0.18
CA ALA A 123 -8.68 -2.30 0.63
C ALA A 123 -7.22 -2.42 0.20
N VAL A 124 -6.29 -2.14 1.12
CA VAL A 124 -4.84 -2.19 0.88
C VAL A 124 -4.12 -3.24 1.72
N SER A 125 -4.84 -4.21 2.27
CA SER A 125 -4.22 -5.37 2.91
C SER A 125 -3.41 -6.20 1.91
N GLU A 126 -2.46 -7.03 2.37
CA GLU A 126 -1.77 -7.97 1.48
C GLU A 126 -2.73 -8.93 0.77
N GLU A 127 -3.85 -9.26 1.40
CA GLU A 127 -4.88 -10.13 0.80
C GLU A 127 -5.63 -9.46 -0.36
N ALA A 128 -5.69 -8.14 -0.35
CA ALA A 128 -6.41 -7.39 -1.37
C ALA A 128 -5.51 -7.01 -2.56
N ILE A 129 -4.30 -6.52 -2.29
CA ILE A 129 -3.45 -5.95 -3.34
C ILE A 129 -2.03 -6.51 -3.37
N GLY A 130 -1.73 -7.53 -2.56
CA GLY A 130 -0.39 -8.08 -2.46
C GLY A 130 0.57 -7.16 -1.70
N THR A 131 1.86 -7.36 -1.94
CA THR A 131 2.93 -6.64 -1.24
C THR A 131 2.81 -5.13 -1.40
N ASN A 132 2.63 -4.46 -0.30
CA ASN A 132 2.62 -3.00 -0.14
C ASN A 132 2.97 -2.67 1.33
N ALA A 133 3.40 -1.43 1.62
CA ALA A 133 3.85 -1.12 2.97
C ALA A 133 2.76 -1.33 4.03
N VAL A 134 1.54 -0.85 3.81
CA VAL A 134 0.44 -0.97 4.76
C VAL A 134 0.10 -2.43 5.03
N GLY A 135 -0.18 -3.21 3.98
CA GLY A 135 -0.55 -4.62 4.11
C GLY A 135 0.54 -5.46 4.78
N THR A 136 1.80 -5.22 4.39
CA THR A 136 2.94 -5.93 4.96
C THR A 136 3.22 -5.51 6.42
N CYS A 137 3.06 -4.22 6.75
CA CYS A 137 3.14 -3.72 8.12
C CYS A 137 2.07 -4.36 9.01
N LEU A 138 0.82 -4.38 8.56
CA LEU A 138 -0.29 -5.02 9.29
C LEU A 138 -0.04 -6.51 9.54
N TYR A 139 0.53 -7.21 8.56
CA TYR A 139 0.85 -8.63 8.68
C TYR A 139 2.03 -8.87 9.63
N THR A 140 3.11 -8.12 9.49
CA THR A 140 4.36 -8.33 10.25
C THR A 140 4.34 -7.67 11.61
N ARG A 141 3.46 -6.68 11.82
CA ARG A 141 3.40 -5.79 13.00
C ARG A 141 4.72 -5.05 13.25
N LYS A 142 5.41 -4.71 12.18
CA LYS A 142 6.68 -3.97 12.19
C LYS A 142 6.62 -2.88 11.13
N PRO A 143 7.33 -1.75 11.34
CA PRO A 143 7.48 -0.75 10.30
C PRO A 143 8.07 -1.37 9.03
N VAL A 144 7.49 -1.02 7.89
CA VAL A 144 7.90 -1.55 6.59
C VAL A 144 8.00 -0.42 5.58
N TYR A 145 9.02 -0.45 4.73
CA TYR A 145 9.00 0.32 3.51
C TYR A 145 9.05 -0.61 2.30
N ILE A 146 8.37 -0.25 1.24
CA ILE A 146 8.34 -0.97 -0.02
C ILE A 146 8.73 0.02 -1.11
N HIS A 147 9.79 -0.30 -1.84
CA HIS A 147 10.36 0.59 -2.84
C HIS A 147 9.91 0.16 -4.24
N ARG A 148 9.19 1.03 -4.93
CA ARG A 148 8.86 0.93 -6.37
C ARG A 148 8.50 -0.51 -6.80
N GLU A 149 9.35 -1.17 -7.59
CA GLU A 149 9.14 -2.50 -8.15
C GLU A 149 9.06 -3.63 -7.10
N GLU A 150 9.32 -3.36 -5.84
CA GLU A 150 9.05 -4.30 -4.75
C GLU A 150 7.56 -4.47 -4.45
N HIS A 151 6.72 -3.51 -4.89
CA HIS A 151 5.27 -3.68 -4.83
C HIS A 151 4.82 -4.84 -5.72
N TYR A 152 3.78 -5.55 -5.27
CA TYR A 152 3.27 -6.69 -6.03
C TYR A 152 2.43 -6.24 -7.23
N LYS A 153 1.67 -5.16 -7.12
CA LYS A 153 0.88 -4.60 -8.23
C LYS A 153 1.68 -3.63 -9.09
N ASP A 154 1.55 -3.77 -10.41
CA ASP A 154 2.21 -2.92 -11.40
C ASP A 154 1.88 -1.43 -11.20
N VAL A 155 0.63 -1.12 -10.90
CA VAL A 155 0.17 0.27 -10.68
C VAL A 155 0.82 0.95 -9.47
N LEU A 156 1.42 0.20 -8.54
CA LEU A 156 2.12 0.73 -7.37
C LEU A 156 3.63 0.91 -7.59
N CYS A 157 4.18 0.38 -8.67
CA CYS A 157 5.62 0.47 -8.94
C CYS A 157 6.16 1.89 -9.13
N PRO A 158 5.38 2.91 -9.55
CA PRO A 158 5.87 4.30 -9.55
C PRO A 158 6.10 4.87 -8.16
N TYR A 159 5.59 4.24 -7.10
CA TYR A 159 5.58 4.78 -5.75
C TYR A 159 6.55 4.06 -4.83
N THR A 160 7.02 4.77 -3.81
CA THR A 160 7.67 4.20 -2.62
C THR A 160 6.75 4.44 -1.43
N SER A 161 6.46 3.41 -0.66
CA SER A 161 5.54 3.47 0.47
C SER A 161 6.20 3.06 1.78
N TYR A 162 5.78 3.71 2.88
CA TYR A 162 6.23 3.46 4.26
C TYR A 162 4.99 3.27 5.15
N ALA A 163 5.04 2.33 6.08
CA ALA A 163 3.99 2.11 7.06
C ALA A 163 4.56 1.57 8.39
#